data_bc462796cdeaef8402b37eb2e51399d1
#
_entry.id   bc462796cdeaef8402b37eb2e51399d1
#
_cell.length_a   1.000
_cell.length_b   1.000
_cell.length_c   1.000
_cell.angle_alpha   90.00
_cell.angle_beta   90.00
_cell.angle_gamma   90.00
#
_symmetry.space_group_name_H-M   'P 1'
#
loop_
_entity.id
_entity.type
_entity.pdbx_description
1 polymer ?
#
loop_
_entity_poly.entity_id
_entity_poly.type
_entity_poly.pdbx_seq_one_letter_code
_entity_poly.pdbx_strand_id
1 'polypeptide(L)'
;EKTEDSFYVSVQSKSATDIDQKGIAVCIADLVDLNIKKILKKIQKIEPYAEFQNLHILLDGALKTSLKVGNQKTIIKGDEKELLISLASVYAKVTRDTYMKKISKNPKYSQYGFEVHKGYGTLNHRRAIQRGGLSDEHRRSFCGRL
;
A
#
# COMPACT_ATOMS: atom_id res chain seq x y z
N GLU A 1 -20.58 -20.21 -22.95
CA GLU A 1 -19.27 -19.58 -22.83
C GLU A 1 -18.95 -19.42 -21.36
N LYS A 2 -17.89 -20.10 -20.89
CA LYS A 2 -17.39 -19.88 -19.53
C LYS A 2 -16.70 -18.53 -19.51
N THR A 3 -17.28 -17.55 -18.81
CA THR A 3 -16.53 -16.38 -18.37
C THR A 3 -15.47 -16.87 -17.40
N GLU A 4 -14.20 -16.88 -17.82
CA GLU A 4 -13.10 -17.10 -16.88
C GLU A 4 -13.13 -15.96 -15.86
N ASP A 5 -13.30 -16.30 -14.58
CA ASP A 5 -13.22 -15.35 -13.48
C ASP A 5 -11.81 -14.75 -13.47
N SER A 6 -11.70 -13.50 -13.89
CA SER A 6 -10.42 -12.80 -13.98
C SER A 6 -10.14 -12.04 -12.70
N PHE A 7 -8.96 -12.24 -12.13
CA PHE A 7 -8.49 -11.55 -10.93
C PHE A 7 -7.33 -10.60 -11.26
N TYR A 8 -7.51 -9.31 -10.99
CA TYR A 8 -6.50 -8.29 -11.27
C TYR A 8 -5.99 -7.64 -9.99
N VAL A 9 -4.67 -7.52 -9.88
CA VAL A 9 -4.01 -6.88 -8.74
C VAL A 9 -3.23 -5.67 -9.20
N SER A 10 -3.29 -4.61 -8.40
CA SER A 10 -2.43 -3.43 -8.49
C SER A 10 -1.91 -3.07 -7.11
N VAL A 11 -0.60 -2.90 -6.98
CA VAL A 11 0.02 -2.40 -5.75
C VAL A 11 0.89 -1.20 -6.11
N GLN A 12 0.72 -0.12 -5.38
CA GLN A 12 1.49 1.10 -5.53
C GLN A 12 2.05 1.54 -4.18
N SER A 13 3.15 2.28 -4.19
CA SER A 13 3.77 2.81 -2.98
C SER A 13 4.13 4.29 -3.15
N LYS A 14 4.29 4.97 -2.04
CA LYS A 14 4.87 6.32 -1.94
C LYS A 14 6.18 6.22 -1.18
N SER A 15 7.13 7.09 -1.52
CA SER A 15 8.40 7.19 -0.80
C SER A 15 8.22 7.76 0.60
N ALA A 16 9.21 7.56 1.47
CA ALA A 16 9.25 8.20 2.78
C ALA A 16 9.20 9.73 2.65
N THR A 17 9.89 10.28 1.65
CA THR A 17 9.91 11.72 1.35
C THR A 17 8.53 12.24 0.95
N ASP A 18 7.79 11.52 0.10
CA ASP A 18 6.41 11.92 -0.26
C ASP A 18 5.52 12.00 0.98
N ILE A 19 5.65 11.00 1.87
CA ILE A 19 4.85 10.92 3.10
C ILE A 19 5.21 12.06 4.06
N ASP A 20 6.48 12.40 4.18
CA ASP A 20 6.95 13.51 5.03
C ASP A 20 6.49 14.87 4.50
N GLN A 21 6.42 15.04 3.17
CA GLN A 21 6.00 16.29 2.54
C GLN A 21 4.47 16.49 2.52
N LYS A 22 3.71 15.44 2.22
CA LYS A 22 2.26 15.52 1.97
C LYS A 22 1.41 15.02 3.13
N GLY A 23 2.01 14.29 4.05
CA GLY A 23 1.31 13.57 5.10
C GLY A 23 0.77 12.21 4.64
N ILE A 24 0.68 11.27 5.60
CA ILE A 24 0.28 9.88 5.33
C ILE A 24 -1.14 9.77 4.78
N ALA A 25 -2.08 10.57 5.28
CA ALA A 25 -3.49 10.51 4.85
C ALA A 25 -3.65 10.87 3.38
N VAL A 26 -2.99 11.93 2.92
CA VAL A 26 -3.00 12.35 1.52
C VAL A 26 -2.36 11.29 0.64
N CYS A 27 -1.22 10.74 1.06
CA CYS A 27 -0.54 9.68 0.31
C CYS A 27 -1.39 8.42 0.16
N ILE A 28 -2.15 8.04 1.21
CA ILE A 28 -3.06 6.88 1.14
C ILE A 28 -4.21 7.17 0.16
N ALA A 29 -4.84 8.34 0.23
CA ALA A 29 -5.92 8.71 -0.70
C ALA A 29 -5.44 8.69 -2.16
N ASP A 30 -4.28 9.28 -2.44
CA ASP A 30 -3.64 9.23 -3.76
C ASP A 30 -3.41 7.79 -4.24
N LEU A 31 -2.94 6.90 -3.35
CA LEU A 31 -2.66 5.51 -3.69
C LEU A 31 -3.94 4.72 -3.98
N VAL A 32 -5.02 4.96 -3.23
CA VAL A 32 -6.34 4.35 -3.49
C VAL A 32 -6.79 4.72 -4.90
N ASP A 33 -6.83 6.01 -5.22
CA ASP A 33 -7.26 6.49 -6.54
C ASP A 33 -6.37 5.96 -7.68
N LEU A 34 -5.06 5.93 -7.46
CA LEU A 34 -4.10 5.43 -8.45
C LEU A 34 -4.29 3.93 -8.73
N ASN A 35 -4.51 3.11 -7.70
CA ASN A 35 -4.75 1.68 -7.86
C ASN A 35 -6.06 1.41 -8.61
N ILE A 36 -7.14 2.12 -8.25
CA ILE A 36 -8.42 2.01 -8.95
C ILE A 36 -8.24 2.35 -10.44
N LYS A 37 -7.65 3.50 -10.75
CA LYS A 37 -7.40 3.92 -12.14
C LYS A 37 -6.59 2.88 -12.93
N LYS A 38 -5.58 2.27 -12.31
CA LYS A 38 -4.75 1.25 -12.97
C LYS A 38 -5.53 -0.04 -13.25
N ILE A 39 -6.35 -0.48 -12.30
CA ILE A 39 -7.20 -1.67 -12.48
C ILE A 39 -8.22 -1.41 -13.58
N LEU A 40 -8.95 -0.28 -13.55
CA LEU A 40 -9.94 0.07 -14.56
C LEU A 40 -9.31 0.14 -15.96
N LYS A 41 -8.14 0.78 -16.08
CA LYS A 41 -7.40 0.84 -17.35
C LYS A 41 -6.99 -0.55 -17.85
N LYS A 42 -6.64 -1.47 -16.94
CA LYS A 42 -6.31 -2.85 -17.30
C LYS A 42 -7.53 -3.61 -17.79
N ILE A 43 -8.66 -3.52 -17.09
CA ILE A 43 -9.93 -4.13 -17.49
C ILE A 43 -10.34 -3.60 -18.86
N GLN A 44 -10.33 -2.29 -19.06
CA GLN A 44 -10.76 -1.66 -20.31
C GLN A 44 -9.91 -2.06 -21.53
N LYS A 45 -8.64 -2.45 -21.32
CA LYS A 45 -7.79 -2.99 -22.39
C LYS A 45 -8.19 -4.40 -22.83
N ILE A 46 -8.74 -5.18 -21.92
CA ILE A 46 -9.16 -6.58 -22.16
C ILE A 46 -10.61 -6.61 -22.62
N GLU A 47 -11.44 -5.78 -22.02
CA GLU A 47 -12.86 -5.61 -22.30
C GLU A 47 -13.14 -4.15 -22.66
N PRO A 48 -12.95 -3.75 -23.94
CA PRO A 48 -13.10 -2.35 -24.36
C PRO A 48 -14.48 -1.75 -24.09
N TYR A 49 -15.51 -2.59 -24.03
CA TYR A 49 -16.90 -2.19 -23.78
C TYR A 49 -17.35 -2.41 -22.33
N ALA A 50 -16.42 -2.67 -21.41
CA ALA A 50 -16.76 -2.83 -19.99
C ALA A 50 -17.41 -1.56 -19.43
N GLU A 51 -18.60 -1.71 -18.86
CA GLU A 51 -19.31 -0.65 -18.17
C GLU A 51 -19.03 -0.72 -16.67
N PHE A 52 -18.66 0.42 -16.06
CA PHE A 52 -18.30 0.48 -14.65
C PHE A 52 -19.42 1.04 -13.75
N GLN A 53 -20.65 1.13 -14.27
CA GLN A 53 -21.80 1.66 -13.51
C GLN A 53 -22.15 0.78 -12.31
N ASN A 54 -21.99 -0.53 -12.45
CA ASN A 54 -22.25 -1.53 -11.40
C ASN A 54 -21.00 -1.94 -10.62
N LEU A 55 -19.91 -1.19 -10.75
CA LEU A 55 -18.69 -1.47 -10.01
C LEU A 55 -18.91 -1.24 -8.51
N HIS A 56 -18.48 -2.19 -7.67
CA HIS A 56 -18.45 -2.05 -6.24
C HIS A 56 -17.00 -1.86 -5.77
N ILE A 57 -16.73 -0.75 -5.10
CA ILE A 57 -15.43 -0.44 -4.50
C ILE A 57 -15.55 -0.63 -3.00
N LEU A 58 -14.87 -1.65 -2.47
CA LEU A 58 -14.82 -1.94 -1.04
C LEU A 58 -13.52 -1.38 -0.45
N LEU A 59 -13.63 -0.57 0.59
CA LEU A 59 -12.51 0.12 1.22
C LEU A 59 -12.43 -0.22 2.70
N ASP A 60 -11.22 -0.48 3.21
CA ASP A 60 -11.02 -0.76 4.61
C ASP A 60 -11.08 0.50 5.48
N GLY A 61 -11.62 0.36 6.68
CA GLY A 61 -11.64 1.38 7.70
C GLY A 61 -12.38 2.66 7.27
N ALA A 62 -11.69 3.80 7.32
CA ALA A 62 -12.23 5.10 6.95
C ALA A 62 -11.72 5.59 5.58
N LEU A 63 -11.15 4.72 4.78
CA LEU A 63 -10.64 5.07 3.45
C LEU A 63 -11.77 5.50 2.53
N LYS A 64 -11.46 6.44 1.64
CA LYS A 64 -12.38 6.93 0.60
C LYS A 64 -11.61 7.12 -0.71
N THR A 65 -12.31 7.01 -1.83
CA THR A 65 -11.80 7.44 -3.13
C THR A 65 -12.48 8.73 -3.58
N SER A 66 -11.74 9.59 -4.26
CA SER A 66 -12.28 10.80 -4.89
C SER A 66 -12.94 10.51 -6.24
N LEU A 67 -12.75 9.31 -6.77
CA LEU A 67 -13.25 8.93 -8.08
C LEU A 67 -14.76 8.72 -8.06
N LYS A 68 -15.44 9.31 -9.04
CA LYS A 68 -16.88 9.13 -9.26
C LYS A 68 -17.11 7.91 -10.15
N VAL A 69 -16.76 6.72 -9.67
CA VAL A 69 -16.86 5.45 -10.42
C VAL A 69 -17.55 4.43 -9.54
N GLY A 70 -18.64 3.88 -10.02
CA GLY A 70 -19.39 2.84 -9.31
C GLY A 70 -19.86 3.24 -7.91
N ASN A 71 -20.16 2.24 -7.10
CA ASN A 71 -20.60 2.38 -5.72
C ASN A 71 -19.44 2.11 -4.76
N GLN A 72 -19.14 3.05 -3.85
CA GLN A 72 -18.12 2.82 -2.83
C GLN A 72 -18.74 2.52 -1.46
N LYS A 73 -18.14 1.57 -0.74
CA LYS A 73 -18.52 1.19 0.61
C LYS A 73 -17.27 1.07 1.48
N THR A 74 -17.25 1.76 2.61
CA THR A 74 -16.21 1.60 3.63
C THR A 74 -16.65 0.60 4.67
N ILE A 75 -15.74 -0.28 5.09
CA ILE A 75 -16.02 -1.36 6.04
C ILE A 75 -14.98 -1.32 7.14
N ILE A 76 -15.42 -1.02 8.37
CA ILE A 76 -14.54 -1.02 9.54
C ILE A 76 -14.09 -2.46 9.80
N LYS A 77 -12.76 -2.66 9.90
CA LYS A 77 -12.11 -3.96 9.95
C LYS A 77 -12.52 -4.83 8.75
N GLY A 78 -12.41 -4.23 7.57
CA GLY A 78 -12.81 -4.87 6.33
C GLY A 78 -11.96 -6.10 6.01
N ASP A 79 -10.69 -6.09 6.39
CA ASP A 79 -9.77 -7.21 6.26
C ASP A 79 -10.18 -8.47 7.06
N GLU A 80 -10.96 -8.30 8.15
CA GLU A 80 -11.54 -9.40 8.92
C GLU A 80 -12.89 -9.89 8.37
N LYS A 81 -13.58 -9.08 7.54
CA LYS A 81 -14.99 -9.29 7.15
C LYS A 81 -15.22 -9.56 5.67
N GLU A 82 -14.33 -9.05 4.82
CA GLU A 82 -14.47 -9.08 3.36
C GLU A 82 -13.24 -9.71 2.71
N LEU A 83 -13.44 -10.82 2.04
CA LEU A 83 -12.37 -11.60 1.41
C LEU A 83 -11.49 -10.76 0.48
N LEU A 84 -12.09 -9.90 -0.35
CA LEU A 84 -11.34 -9.06 -1.30
C LEU A 84 -10.46 -8.03 -0.60
N ILE A 85 -10.93 -7.46 0.51
CA ILE A 85 -10.14 -6.52 1.32
C ILE A 85 -9.01 -7.29 2.01
N SER A 86 -9.27 -8.48 2.57
CA SER A 86 -8.26 -9.33 3.17
C SER A 86 -7.16 -9.69 2.17
N LEU A 87 -7.53 -10.11 0.96
CA LEU A 87 -6.57 -10.41 -0.11
C LEU A 87 -5.74 -9.18 -0.50
N ALA A 88 -6.36 -8.02 -0.64
CA ALA A 88 -5.65 -6.77 -0.94
C ALA A 88 -4.64 -6.41 0.16
N SER A 89 -5.02 -6.57 1.43
CA SER A 89 -4.15 -6.33 2.59
C SER A 89 -2.94 -7.27 2.60
N VAL A 90 -3.16 -8.56 2.37
CA VAL A 90 -2.08 -9.56 2.28
C VAL A 90 -1.13 -9.21 1.14
N TYR A 91 -1.65 -8.88 -0.04
CA TYR A 91 -0.83 -8.49 -1.20
C TYR A 91 0.02 -7.27 -0.92
N ALA A 92 -0.56 -6.24 -0.33
CA ALA A 92 0.16 -5.02 0.05
C ALA A 92 1.28 -5.32 1.05
N LYS A 93 0.98 -6.13 2.08
CA LYS A 93 1.94 -6.53 3.10
C LYS A 93 3.09 -7.35 2.51
N VAL A 94 2.81 -8.38 1.71
CA VAL A 94 3.85 -9.23 1.10
C VAL A 94 4.73 -8.40 0.15
N THR A 95 4.14 -7.49 -0.62
CA THR A 95 4.88 -6.59 -1.51
C THR A 95 5.83 -5.70 -0.71
N ARG A 96 5.37 -5.10 0.38
CA ARG A 96 6.21 -4.28 1.26
C ARG A 96 7.32 -5.10 1.91
N ASP A 97 7.00 -6.26 2.48
CA ASP A 97 7.98 -7.12 3.15
C ASP A 97 9.08 -7.57 2.17
N THR A 98 8.70 -7.87 0.94
CA THR A 98 9.63 -8.22 -0.15
C THR A 98 10.53 -7.03 -0.52
N TYR A 99 9.96 -5.83 -0.62
CA TYR A 99 10.73 -4.62 -0.84
C TYR A 99 11.76 -4.40 0.27
N MET A 100 11.34 -4.48 1.53
CA MET A 100 12.23 -4.29 2.69
C MET A 100 13.34 -5.34 2.76
N LYS A 101 13.05 -6.61 2.41
CA LYS A 101 14.06 -7.65 2.26
C LYS A 101 15.03 -7.36 1.11
N LYS A 102 14.56 -6.78 0.01
CA LYS A 102 15.39 -6.42 -1.13
C LYS A 102 16.35 -5.30 -0.77
N ILE A 103 15.87 -4.22 -0.16
CA ILE A 103 16.73 -3.08 0.20
C ILE A 103 17.73 -3.41 1.31
N SER A 104 17.40 -4.34 2.24
CA SER A 104 18.32 -4.75 3.30
C SER A 104 19.63 -5.36 2.78
N LYS A 105 19.63 -5.88 1.54
CA LYS A 105 20.83 -6.41 0.87
C LYS A 105 21.77 -5.31 0.38
N ASN A 106 21.32 -4.06 0.31
CA ASN A 106 22.18 -2.95 -0.06
C ASN A 106 23.03 -2.53 1.16
N PRO A 107 24.37 -2.43 1.04
CA PRO A 107 25.26 -2.03 2.12
C PRO A 107 24.83 -0.74 2.83
N LYS A 108 24.20 0.20 2.10
CA LYS A 108 23.67 1.45 2.65
C LYS A 108 22.65 1.23 3.79
N TYR A 109 21.93 0.12 3.78
CA TYR A 109 20.83 -0.16 4.72
C TYR A 109 21.10 -1.36 5.64
N SER A 110 22.25 -2.04 5.49
CA SER A 110 22.58 -3.27 6.24
C SER A 110 22.53 -3.09 7.75
N GLN A 111 22.90 -1.89 8.24
CA GLN A 111 22.94 -1.56 9.67
C GLN A 111 21.55 -1.50 10.33
N TYR A 112 20.46 -1.38 9.55
CA TYR A 112 19.12 -1.19 10.12
C TYR A 112 18.37 -2.49 10.39
N GLY A 113 18.79 -3.63 9.84
CA GLY A 113 18.14 -4.94 10.05
C GLY A 113 16.76 -5.05 9.42
N PHE A 114 16.53 -4.40 8.28
CA PHE A 114 15.23 -4.41 7.58
C PHE A 114 14.77 -5.79 7.14
N GLU A 115 15.68 -6.74 6.99
CA GLU A 115 15.34 -8.15 6.67
C GLU A 115 14.57 -8.84 7.80
N VAL A 116 14.71 -8.37 9.04
CA VAL A 116 14.04 -8.95 10.22
C VAL A 116 12.72 -8.23 10.48
N HIS A 117 12.78 -6.94 10.77
CA HIS A 117 11.62 -6.18 11.27
C HIS A 117 10.89 -5.35 10.21
N LYS A 118 11.28 -5.40 8.93
CA LYS A 118 10.61 -4.74 7.80
C LYS A 118 10.33 -3.23 7.99
N GLY A 119 11.16 -2.56 8.79
CA GLY A 119 10.99 -1.15 9.12
C GLY A 119 9.96 -0.87 10.23
N TYR A 120 9.42 -1.89 10.89
CA TYR A 120 8.58 -1.70 12.08
C TYR A 120 9.42 -1.15 13.26
N GLY A 121 8.79 -0.35 14.12
CA GLY A 121 9.45 0.35 15.23
C GLY A 121 9.85 -0.55 16.42
N THR A 122 10.48 -1.68 16.15
CA THR A 122 11.02 -2.60 17.16
C THR A 122 12.16 -1.92 17.92
N LEU A 123 12.48 -2.42 19.12
CA LEU A 123 13.60 -1.90 19.92
C LEU A 123 14.92 -1.93 19.14
N ASN A 124 15.18 -3.01 18.41
CA ASN A 124 16.38 -3.17 17.60
C ASN A 124 16.46 -2.13 16.48
N HIS A 125 15.34 -1.85 15.81
CA HIS A 125 15.29 -0.83 14.78
C HIS A 125 15.52 0.57 15.34
N ARG A 126 14.88 0.90 16.47
CA ARG A 126 15.11 2.20 17.16
C ARG A 126 16.58 2.38 17.55
N ARG A 127 17.21 1.36 18.13
CA ARG A 127 18.63 1.36 18.46
C ARG A 127 19.53 1.51 17.23
N ALA A 128 19.16 0.89 16.11
CA ALA A 128 19.92 1.04 14.86
C ALA A 128 19.85 2.50 14.34
N ILE A 129 18.68 3.13 14.40
CA ILE A 129 18.49 4.54 14.04
C ILE A 129 19.29 5.46 14.98
N GLN A 130 19.28 5.21 16.29
CA GLN A 130 20.04 6.01 17.26
C GLN A 130 21.55 5.96 17.00
N ARG A 131 22.08 4.82 16.55
CA ARG A 131 23.51 4.65 16.24
C ARG A 131 23.91 5.19 14.88
N GLY A 132 23.08 4.95 13.85
CA GLY A 132 23.42 5.19 12.45
C GLY A 132 22.70 6.37 11.80
N GLY A 133 21.79 7.03 12.54
CA GLY A 133 20.94 8.09 11.99
C GLY A 133 19.79 7.56 11.13
N LEU A 134 19.06 8.47 10.51
CA LEU A 134 17.95 8.16 9.60
C LEU A 134 18.47 7.98 8.16
N SER A 135 17.99 6.96 7.48
CA SER A 135 18.16 6.82 6.03
C SER A 135 17.00 7.49 5.27
N ASP A 136 17.08 7.49 3.96
CA ASP A 136 16.03 7.96 3.04
C ASP A 136 14.77 7.05 3.00
N GLU A 137 14.85 5.85 3.55
CA GLU A 137 13.71 4.96 3.72
C GLU A 137 12.90 5.23 5.01
N HIS A 138 13.43 6.08 5.90
CA HIS A 138 12.73 6.46 7.13
C HIS A 138 11.84 7.68 6.90
N ARG A 139 10.61 7.56 7.34
CA ARG A 139 9.67 8.68 7.41
C ARG A 139 10.05 9.55 8.61
N ARG A 140 10.74 10.67 8.37
CA ARG A 140 11.26 11.56 9.42
C ARG A 140 10.17 12.05 10.37
N SER A 141 8.99 12.34 9.82
CA SER A 141 7.81 12.75 10.58
C SER A 141 7.34 11.72 11.63
N PHE A 142 7.70 10.45 11.46
CA PHE A 142 7.37 9.36 12.40
C PHE A 142 8.50 9.06 13.39
N CYS A 143 9.67 9.65 13.21
CA CYS A 143 10.88 9.35 14.00
C CYS A 143 11.22 10.43 15.03
N GLY A 144 10.40 11.46 15.20
CA GLY A 144 10.69 12.61 16.06
C GLY A 144 10.72 12.33 17.57
N ARG A 145 10.44 11.10 18.01
CA ARG A 145 10.48 10.66 19.42
C ARG A 145 11.43 9.47 19.64
N LEU A 146 12.41 9.30 18.77
CA LEU A 146 13.41 8.23 18.89
C LEU A 146 14.65 8.69 19.66
#